data_c2cf2d7dec266e49cd03ed9e73618687
#
_entry.id   c2cf2d7dec266e49cd03ed9e73618687
#
_cell.length_a   1.000
_cell.length_b   1.000
_cell.length_c   1.000
_cell.angle_alpha   90.00
_cell.angle_beta   90.00
_cell.angle_gamma   90.00
#
_symmetry.space_group_name_H-M   'P 1'
#
loop_
_entity.id
_entity.type
_entity.pdbx_description
1 polymer ?
#
loop_
_entity_poly.entity_id
_entity_poly.type
_entity_poly.pdbx_seq_one_letter_code
_entity_poly.pdbx_strand_id
1 'polypeptide(L)'
;MLVSAVTACVFAGSAACGSSLSGNQHRGVIPPPAATSLSHSRIELDPGVSPLFLAQAVEAGGGARDDSTLDQVMPPALASPATPGRAGSMAPRAAASRSLAIDETYILGAGDRIQLDVFNVPEYSGEHQILADGSLNLPMIGKVSVGGLSLKQAEAAIARQYTPLVRHSVVTLRLLQPRPLQVAIAGEVNQPGFYTLSLTDNAQFPSVVEALQAAGGLTQAADLRQIQVQRPRASGPPLVTTVNLWELLQNGDLSQNLALQDGDTLLIPTAAQINLAETNQLAAANFVADPNQTLNITVVGEVLRPGPHQLGPGSGGGDRHPTVTQAIQTAGGITPTADIRRIQVRRLTRSGPEQLIDIDLWALLQDGDRYQDIVLQQGDTVVIPEVAQLSPAEATELAAASFSPDQISVNIVGEVERPGAVQVQPNTPLNQALLAAGGFNNRARRGSVDLVRLNPDGTVSRREIEVDLAQGVNEETNPVLRSNDVIVVKRSNVASVTDGLRQILSPLNAIFGVRGFLDWVF
;
A
#
# COMPACT_ATOMS: atom_id res chain seq x y z
N MET A 1 -41.57 -35.92 -23.98
CA MET A 1 -42.52 -35.07 -24.72
C MET A 1 -41.85 -33.75 -24.95
N LEU A 2 -41.48 -33.61 -26.19
CA LEU A 2 -41.54 -32.46 -27.10
C LEU A 2 -40.64 -31.28 -26.69
N VAL A 3 -39.49 -31.07 -27.33
CA VAL A 3 -39.19 -30.74 -28.72
C VAL A 3 -39.22 -29.23 -29.01
N SER A 4 -38.12 -28.73 -29.42
CA SER A 4 -37.76 -27.88 -30.56
C SER A 4 -37.38 -26.46 -30.18
N ALA A 5 -36.43 -25.84 -30.73
CA ALA A 5 -35.48 -25.89 -31.84
C ALA A 5 -35.00 -24.46 -32.04
N VAL A 6 -33.73 -24.28 -32.14
CA VAL A 6 -32.94 -23.80 -33.28
C VAL A 6 -33.47 -22.56 -34.01
N THR A 7 -32.66 -21.50 -34.10
CA THR A 7 -32.29 -20.91 -35.40
C THR A 7 -31.08 -19.99 -35.27
N ALA A 8 -30.01 -20.36 -35.94
CA ALA A 8 -28.87 -19.55 -36.31
C ALA A 8 -29.20 -18.69 -37.53
N CYS A 9 -28.63 -17.49 -37.61
CA CYS A 9 -28.47 -16.80 -38.91
C CYS A 9 -27.08 -16.14 -38.96
N VAL A 10 -26.28 -16.75 -39.79
CA VAL A 10 -25.06 -16.25 -40.43
C VAL A 10 -25.49 -15.37 -41.59
N PHE A 11 -24.87 -14.20 -41.78
CA PHE A 11 -24.70 -13.61 -43.12
C PHE A 11 -23.34 -12.90 -43.21
N ALA A 12 -22.55 -13.41 -44.11
CA ALA A 12 -21.32 -12.86 -44.67
C ALA A 12 -21.65 -12.11 -45.97
N GLY A 13 -20.74 -11.25 -46.37
CA GLY A 13 -20.67 -10.71 -47.75
C GLY A 13 -20.13 -9.30 -47.71
N SER A 14 -18.92 -9.03 -48.05
CA SER A 14 -18.15 -9.13 -49.27
C SER A 14 -18.13 -7.82 -50.07
N ALA A 15 -16.92 -7.28 -50.18
CA ALA A 15 -16.21 -6.77 -51.37
C ALA A 15 -16.59 -5.39 -51.97
N ALA A 16 -15.68 -4.47 -51.96
CA ALA A 16 -14.65 -4.15 -52.96
C ALA A 16 -14.93 -2.92 -53.85
N CYS A 17 -13.84 -2.29 -54.28
CA CYS A 17 -13.59 -1.31 -55.35
C CYS A 17 -13.98 0.14 -55.04
N GLY A 18 -13.12 1.14 -55.12
CA GLY A 18 -11.92 1.34 -55.92
C GLY A 18 -11.93 2.75 -56.49
N SER A 19 -10.78 3.29 -56.70
CA SER A 19 -10.40 4.45 -57.53
C SER A 19 -10.10 5.79 -56.85
N SER A 20 -8.81 6.04 -56.67
CA SER A 20 -7.94 7.10 -57.20
C SER A 20 -8.56 8.47 -57.51
N LEU A 21 -7.92 9.50 -56.98
CA LEU A 21 -7.36 10.67 -57.69
C LEU A 21 -6.68 11.60 -56.68
N SER A 22 -5.37 11.69 -56.73
CA SER A 22 -4.52 12.79 -57.17
C SER A 22 -4.88 14.20 -56.63
N GLY A 23 -3.96 14.81 -55.88
CA GLY A 23 -3.96 16.25 -55.75
C GLY A 23 -3.15 16.81 -54.57
N ASN A 24 -1.85 16.91 -54.73
CA ASN A 24 -0.95 18.07 -54.49
C ASN A 24 -0.88 18.73 -53.10
N GLN A 25 0.29 18.53 -52.49
CA GLN A 25 1.18 19.52 -51.86
C GLN A 25 0.59 20.67 -51.00
N HIS A 26 0.90 20.61 -49.71
CA HIS A 26 1.72 21.70 -49.10
C HIS A 26 2.35 21.19 -47.79
N ARG A 27 3.69 21.13 -47.80
CA ARG A 27 4.52 20.97 -46.63
C ARG A 27 4.43 22.23 -45.77
N GLY A 28 3.86 22.11 -44.58
CA GLY A 28 4.04 23.05 -43.49
C GLY A 28 5.02 22.45 -42.48
N VAL A 29 6.27 22.88 -42.54
CA VAL A 29 7.32 22.59 -41.56
C VAL A 29 7.02 23.45 -40.32
N ILE A 30 6.72 22.80 -39.19
CA ILE A 30 6.66 23.45 -37.88
C ILE A 30 8.08 23.35 -37.28
N PRO A 31 8.74 24.45 -36.96
CA PRO A 31 10.02 24.43 -36.28
C PRO A 31 9.85 24.07 -34.80
N PRO A 32 10.87 23.40 -34.18
CA PRO A 32 10.85 23.10 -32.75
C PRO A 32 11.01 24.39 -31.91
N PRO A 33 10.46 24.43 -30.68
CA PRO A 33 10.63 25.58 -29.80
C PRO A 33 12.08 25.69 -29.33
N ALA A 34 12.56 26.92 -29.34
CA ALA A 34 13.89 27.33 -28.93
C ALA A 34 14.18 26.98 -27.46
N ALA A 35 15.34 26.40 -27.23
CA ALA A 35 15.93 26.22 -25.91
C ALA A 35 16.21 27.58 -25.27
N THR A 36 15.52 27.89 -24.20
CA THR A 36 15.82 29.05 -23.36
C THR A 36 16.97 28.68 -22.43
N SER A 37 18.11 29.26 -22.68
CA SER A 37 19.29 29.19 -21.82
C SER A 37 19.02 29.90 -20.50
N LEU A 38 18.94 29.14 -19.40
CA LEU A 38 18.98 29.70 -18.05
C LEU A 38 20.40 30.07 -17.71
N SER A 39 20.64 31.36 -17.61
CA SER A 39 21.87 31.98 -17.13
C SER A 39 22.14 31.57 -15.67
N HIS A 40 23.35 31.03 -15.44
CA HIS A 40 23.90 30.82 -14.10
C HIS A 40 24.12 32.18 -13.43
N SER A 41 23.31 32.50 -12.45
CA SER A 41 23.66 33.51 -11.45
C SER A 41 24.47 32.85 -10.33
N ARG A 42 25.74 33.12 -10.35
CA ARG A 42 26.74 32.78 -9.34
C ARG A 42 26.41 33.62 -8.09
N ILE A 43 25.98 32.97 -7.02
CA ILE A 43 25.87 33.59 -5.69
C ILE A 43 27.28 33.47 -5.06
N GLU A 44 27.93 34.59 -4.92
CA GLU A 44 29.13 34.78 -4.13
C GLU A 44 28.79 34.59 -2.65
N LEU A 45 29.40 33.60 -2.00
CA LEU A 45 29.37 33.40 -0.56
C LEU A 45 30.44 34.26 0.08
N ASP A 46 30.04 35.22 0.89
CA ASP A 46 30.88 36.03 1.77
C ASP A 46 31.40 35.16 2.93
N PRO A 47 32.71 35.05 3.17
CA PRO A 47 33.29 34.25 4.25
C PRO A 47 33.49 35.08 5.50
N GLY A 48 32.54 35.09 6.41
CA GLY A 48 32.73 35.78 7.66
C GLY A 48 31.61 35.73 8.69
N VAL A 49 31.31 34.55 9.23
CA VAL A 49 30.80 34.46 10.61
C VAL A 49 31.17 33.09 11.19
N SER A 50 32.03 33.13 12.19
CA SER A 50 32.41 31.99 13.02
C SER A 50 31.27 31.51 13.90
N PRO A 51 31.14 30.21 14.16
CA PRO A 51 30.20 29.66 15.13
C PRO A 51 30.90 29.54 16.51
N LEU A 52 30.57 30.40 17.42
CA LEU A 52 30.87 30.26 18.82
C LEU A 52 29.61 30.71 19.57
N PHE A 53 28.93 29.76 20.19
CA PHE A 53 28.21 29.92 21.46
C PHE A 53 27.30 28.70 21.68
N LEU A 54 27.87 27.74 22.39
CA LEU A 54 27.09 26.77 23.14
C LEU A 54 27.95 26.33 24.33
N ALA A 55 27.76 26.99 25.44
CA ALA A 55 27.97 26.49 26.79
C ALA A 55 27.77 27.64 27.79
N GLN A 56 26.68 27.66 28.47
CA GLN A 56 26.65 28.25 29.82
C GLN A 56 25.69 27.46 30.68
N ALA A 57 26.29 26.64 31.50
CA ALA A 57 25.74 26.12 32.74
C ALA A 57 25.41 27.28 33.68
N VAL A 58 24.29 27.20 34.36
CA VAL A 58 23.99 28.07 35.50
C VAL A 58 24.24 27.26 36.75
N GLU A 59 25.38 27.53 37.41
CA GLU A 59 25.59 27.35 38.82
C GLU A 59 25.14 28.61 39.55
N ALA A 60 24.61 28.43 40.72
CA ALA A 60 24.66 29.23 41.96
C ALA A 60 23.27 29.25 42.60
N GLY A 61 23.12 28.97 43.81
CA GLY A 61 23.73 29.05 45.12
C GLY A 61 22.73 28.47 46.09
N GLY A 62 23.05 27.75 47.09
CA GLY A 62 23.74 28.23 48.28
C GLY A 62 22.75 28.42 49.41
N GLY A 63 22.76 27.58 50.44
CA GLY A 63 21.99 27.79 51.66
C GLY A 63 21.94 26.55 52.56
N ALA A 64 22.79 26.54 53.53
CA ALA A 64 23.10 25.53 54.52
C ALA A 64 22.05 25.36 55.63
N ARG A 65 22.28 24.27 56.40
CA ARG A 65 21.88 23.96 57.82
C ARG A 65 20.59 23.12 57.93
N ASP A 66 20.51 22.17 58.76
CA ASP A 66 21.18 21.52 59.81
C ASP A 66 20.35 20.31 60.24
N ASP A 67 21.05 19.26 60.51
CA ASP A 67 21.04 18.47 61.74
C ASP A 67 19.90 17.46 62.01
N SER A 68 20.43 16.32 62.37
CA SER A 68 19.97 15.35 63.36
C SER A 68 19.06 14.21 62.95
N THR A 69 19.70 13.09 63.12
CA THR A 69 19.40 11.88 63.91
C THR A 69 18.71 10.73 63.21
N LEU A 70 19.55 9.69 63.05
CA LEU A 70 19.42 8.35 63.62
C LEU A 70 18.09 7.59 63.29
N ASP A 71 18.15 6.53 62.53
CA ASP A 71 18.24 5.22 63.14
C ASP A 71 18.58 4.09 62.16
N GLN A 72 19.56 3.32 62.55
CA GLN A 72 20.03 2.06 62.04
C GLN A 72 18.93 1.00 62.13
N VAL A 73 18.77 0.16 61.12
CA VAL A 73 18.65 -1.28 61.33
C VAL A 73 19.11 -2.03 60.08
N MET A 74 20.31 -2.54 60.08
CA MET A 74 20.78 -3.81 59.49
C MET A 74 20.92 -4.81 60.64
N PRO A 75 21.09 -6.10 60.50
CA PRO A 75 21.05 -7.14 59.48
C PRO A 75 20.37 -8.44 59.96
N PRO A 76 20.76 -9.68 59.68
CA PRO A 76 22.12 -10.23 59.56
C PRO A 76 22.42 -11.16 58.37
N ALA A 77 23.68 -11.19 58.06
CA ALA A 77 24.34 -12.19 57.26
C ALA A 77 24.34 -13.59 57.93
N LEU A 78 24.20 -14.64 57.15
CA LEU A 78 24.67 -15.95 57.53
C LEU A 78 25.47 -16.59 56.39
N ALA A 79 26.57 -17.12 56.80
CA ALA A 79 27.76 -17.55 56.13
C ALA A 79 27.63 -18.65 55.11
N SER A 80 28.60 -18.64 54.18
CA SER A 80 29.06 -19.71 53.30
C SER A 80 29.48 -20.98 54.06
N PRO A 81 29.55 -22.11 53.32
CA PRO A 81 30.91 -22.50 52.97
C PRO A 81 31.13 -22.91 51.51
N ALA A 82 32.30 -22.61 51.06
CA ALA A 82 32.88 -22.96 49.76
C ALA A 82 33.13 -24.43 49.59
N THR A 83 32.97 -24.93 48.38
CA THR A 83 33.74 -26.03 47.85
C THR A 83 34.04 -25.82 46.37
N PRO A 84 35.24 -26.06 45.87
CA PRO A 84 35.70 -25.67 44.55
C PRO A 84 35.30 -26.74 43.50
N GLY A 85 34.55 -26.33 42.51
CA GLY A 85 34.15 -27.15 41.38
C GLY A 85 34.48 -26.47 40.05
N ARG A 86 35.67 -26.75 39.55
CA ARG A 86 36.08 -26.88 38.15
C ARG A 86 35.55 -25.80 37.20
N ALA A 87 36.38 -24.83 36.92
CA ALA A 87 36.28 -23.91 35.79
C ALA A 87 36.17 -24.68 34.50
N GLY A 88 34.95 -24.82 33.99
CA GLY A 88 34.67 -25.15 32.62
C GLY A 88 34.79 -23.88 31.81
N SER A 89 35.91 -23.69 31.12
CA SER A 89 36.09 -22.67 30.09
C SER A 89 34.97 -22.85 29.06
N MET A 90 33.92 -22.00 29.17
CA MET A 90 33.07 -21.73 28.03
C MET A 90 33.85 -20.79 27.12
N ALA A 91 34.60 -21.39 26.20
CA ALA A 91 35.03 -20.71 25.01
C ALA A 91 33.79 -20.13 24.31
N PRO A 92 33.83 -18.88 23.83
CA PRO A 92 32.77 -18.37 22.97
C PRO A 92 32.70 -19.33 21.78
N ARG A 93 31.57 -20.00 21.64
CA ARG A 93 31.22 -20.78 20.48
C ARG A 93 31.16 -19.74 19.35
N ALA A 94 32.31 -19.58 18.67
CA ALA A 94 32.36 -18.87 17.42
C ALA A 94 31.21 -19.41 16.59
N ALA A 95 30.26 -18.59 16.28
CA ALA A 95 29.34 -18.84 15.19
C ALA A 95 30.21 -19.09 13.99
N ALA A 96 30.46 -20.35 13.71
CA ALA A 96 31.06 -20.78 12.46
C ALA A 96 30.06 -20.27 11.42
N SER A 97 30.39 -19.17 10.80
CA SER A 97 29.86 -18.78 9.50
C SER A 97 30.02 -20.04 8.65
N ARG A 98 28.94 -20.80 8.49
CA ARG A 98 28.84 -21.81 7.45
C ARG A 98 28.84 -21.01 6.15
N SER A 99 30.00 -20.64 5.70
CA SER A 99 30.28 -20.53 4.28
C SER A 99 29.95 -21.94 3.77
N LEU A 100 28.73 -22.12 3.31
CA LEU A 100 28.33 -23.30 2.55
C LEU A 100 29.27 -23.31 1.36
N ALA A 101 30.25 -24.19 1.39
CA ALA A 101 31.17 -24.33 0.29
C ALA A 101 30.31 -24.66 -0.93
N ILE A 102 30.26 -23.75 -1.88
CA ILE A 102 29.56 -23.88 -3.17
C ILE A 102 29.88 -25.21 -3.82
N ASP A 103 31.09 -25.74 -3.56
CA ASP A 103 31.64 -26.97 -4.12
C ASP A 103 30.83 -28.24 -3.81
N GLU A 104 30.11 -28.33 -2.72
CA GLU A 104 29.34 -29.54 -2.35
C GLU A 104 27.84 -29.45 -2.63
N THR A 105 27.31 -28.24 -2.74
CA THR A 105 25.86 -27.99 -2.85
C THR A 105 25.42 -27.64 -4.27
N TYR A 106 26.31 -27.08 -5.08
CA TYR A 106 25.99 -26.68 -6.45
C TYR A 106 25.97 -27.87 -7.39
N ILE A 107 24.87 -28.02 -8.11
CA ILE A 107 24.72 -29.05 -9.16
C ILE A 107 24.88 -28.41 -10.52
N LEU A 108 25.91 -28.86 -11.24
CA LEU A 108 26.23 -28.38 -12.58
C LEU A 108 25.10 -28.63 -13.58
N GLY A 109 24.86 -27.68 -14.45
CA GLY A 109 23.82 -27.78 -15.47
C GLY A 109 24.16 -27.04 -16.76
N ALA A 110 23.32 -27.21 -17.74
CA ALA A 110 23.46 -26.55 -19.04
C ALA A 110 23.50 -25.02 -18.90
N GLY A 111 24.50 -24.37 -19.50
CA GLY A 111 24.69 -22.93 -19.43
C GLY A 111 25.76 -22.47 -18.44
N ASP A 112 26.12 -23.30 -17.45
CA ASP A 112 27.18 -22.97 -16.49
C ASP A 112 28.52 -22.79 -17.21
N ARG A 113 29.31 -21.79 -16.80
CA ARG A 113 30.68 -21.58 -17.25
C ARG A 113 31.65 -21.94 -16.14
N ILE A 114 32.59 -22.80 -16.44
CA ILE A 114 33.58 -23.32 -15.52
C ILE A 114 34.98 -23.12 -16.05
N GLN A 115 35.92 -22.94 -15.13
CA GLN A 115 37.35 -23.03 -15.39
C GLN A 115 37.84 -24.44 -15.07
N LEU A 116 38.41 -25.08 -16.03
CA LEU A 116 39.11 -26.36 -15.88
C LEU A 116 40.60 -26.11 -15.74
N ASP A 117 41.22 -26.58 -14.71
CA ASP A 117 42.68 -26.57 -14.54
C ASP A 117 43.19 -28.02 -14.41
N VAL A 118 44.07 -28.42 -15.35
CA VAL A 118 44.74 -29.72 -15.35
C VAL A 118 46.18 -29.55 -14.93
N PHE A 119 46.58 -30.11 -13.79
CA PHE A 119 47.91 -29.95 -13.25
C PHE A 119 49.01 -30.45 -14.23
N ASN A 120 50.02 -29.63 -14.45
CA ASN A 120 51.11 -29.88 -15.39
C ASN A 120 50.76 -29.96 -16.89
N VAL A 121 49.50 -29.65 -17.27
CA VAL A 121 49.08 -29.66 -18.67
C VAL A 121 48.25 -28.43 -18.99
N PRO A 122 48.87 -27.26 -19.11
CA PRO A 122 48.13 -26.01 -19.35
C PRO A 122 47.35 -26.00 -20.67
N GLU A 123 47.76 -26.84 -21.63
CA GLU A 123 47.11 -26.97 -22.95
C GLU A 123 45.71 -27.59 -22.85
N TYR A 124 45.37 -28.29 -21.74
CA TYR A 124 44.07 -28.85 -21.49
C TYR A 124 43.25 -28.02 -20.51
N SER A 125 43.88 -26.99 -19.95
CA SER A 125 43.21 -26.05 -19.05
C SER A 125 42.52 -24.92 -19.84
N GLY A 126 41.41 -24.40 -19.32
CA GLY A 126 40.69 -23.31 -19.98
C GLY A 126 39.26 -23.13 -19.47
N GLU A 127 38.62 -22.13 -20.02
CA GLU A 127 37.19 -21.88 -19.77
C GLU A 127 36.32 -22.77 -20.67
N HIS A 128 35.33 -23.38 -20.08
CA HIS A 128 34.38 -24.22 -20.78
C HIS A 128 32.94 -23.92 -20.35
N GLN A 129 32.01 -24.02 -21.29
CA GLN A 129 30.59 -23.89 -21.01
C GLN A 129 29.93 -25.27 -21.11
N ILE A 130 29.07 -25.58 -20.15
CA ILE A 130 28.26 -26.81 -20.17
C ILE A 130 27.19 -26.64 -21.25
N LEU A 131 27.18 -27.58 -22.19
CA LEU A 131 26.25 -27.59 -23.32
C LEU A 131 24.81 -27.93 -22.87
N ALA A 132 23.85 -27.70 -23.76
CA ALA A 132 22.43 -27.96 -23.49
C ALA A 132 22.10 -29.41 -23.11
N ASP A 133 22.94 -30.36 -23.49
CA ASP A 133 22.82 -31.78 -23.12
C ASP A 133 23.52 -32.17 -21.81
N GLY A 134 24.00 -31.20 -21.05
CA GLY A 134 24.70 -31.39 -19.77
C GLY A 134 26.15 -31.87 -19.93
N SER A 135 26.74 -31.77 -21.10
CA SER A 135 28.11 -32.20 -21.35
C SER A 135 29.09 -31.07 -21.51
N LEU A 136 30.38 -31.33 -21.24
CA LEU A 136 31.53 -30.50 -21.58
C LEU A 136 32.26 -31.11 -22.78
N ASN A 137 32.72 -30.25 -23.68
CA ASN A 137 33.61 -30.66 -24.75
C ASN A 137 35.06 -30.29 -24.36
N LEU A 138 35.85 -31.29 -24.02
CA LEU A 138 37.20 -31.10 -23.49
C LEU A 138 38.29 -31.56 -24.49
N PRO A 139 39.43 -30.92 -24.51
CA PRO A 139 40.51 -31.30 -25.39
C PRO A 139 40.93 -32.76 -25.17
N MET A 140 41.23 -33.50 -26.23
CA MET A 140 41.71 -34.87 -26.29
C MET A 140 40.74 -35.94 -25.81
N ILE A 141 39.87 -35.68 -24.83
CA ILE A 141 38.91 -36.67 -24.29
C ILE A 141 37.49 -36.49 -24.85
N GLY A 142 37.27 -35.35 -25.58
CA GLY A 142 35.96 -35.08 -26.21
C GLY A 142 34.86 -34.78 -25.20
N LYS A 143 33.71 -35.42 -25.40
CA LYS A 143 32.46 -35.09 -24.66
C LYS A 143 32.39 -35.85 -23.33
N VAL A 144 32.28 -35.11 -22.23
CA VAL A 144 32.12 -35.62 -20.86
C VAL A 144 30.82 -35.12 -20.28
N SER A 145 29.95 -36.04 -19.82
CA SER A 145 28.69 -35.68 -19.16
C SER A 145 28.97 -35.26 -17.71
N VAL A 146 28.63 -34.01 -17.39
CA VAL A 146 28.80 -33.39 -16.06
C VAL A 146 27.50 -32.83 -15.49
N GLY A 147 26.47 -32.71 -16.31
CA GLY A 147 25.15 -32.25 -15.88
C GLY A 147 24.58 -33.15 -14.78
N GLY A 148 24.07 -32.56 -13.71
CA GLY A 148 23.55 -33.28 -12.55
C GLY A 148 24.61 -33.71 -11.53
N LEU A 149 25.90 -33.40 -11.76
CA LEU A 149 26.98 -33.68 -10.84
C LEU A 149 27.34 -32.44 -10.01
N SER A 150 27.84 -32.64 -8.79
CA SER A 150 28.52 -31.58 -8.04
C SER A 150 29.89 -31.30 -8.65
N LEU A 151 30.50 -30.13 -8.34
CA LEU A 151 31.85 -29.80 -8.80
C LEU A 151 32.86 -30.91 -8.52
N LYS A 152 32.89 -31.45 -7.29
CA LYS A 152 33.75 -32.55 -6.91
C LYS A 152 33.50 -33.84 -7.70
N GLN A 153 32.23 -34.14 -7.94
CA GLN A 153 31.89 -35.35 -8.74
C GLN A 153 32.30 -35.18 -10.20
N ALA A 154 32.15 -33.94 -10.75
CA ALA A 154 32.57 -33.64 -12.09
C ALA A 154 34.10 -33.64 -12.24
N GLU A 155 34.87 -33.13 -11.25
CA GLU A 155 36.32 -33.25 -11.18
C GLU A 155 36.76 -34.71 -11.25
N ALA A 156 36.16 -35.57 -10.42
CA ALA A 156 36.45 -36.99 -10.40
C ALA A 156 36.07 -37.72 -11.72
N ALA A 157 34.97 -37.28 -12.37
CA ALA A 157 34.56 -37.84 -13.65
C ALA A 157 35.53 -37.46 -14.78
N ILE A 158 35.95 -36.20 -14.82
CA ILE A 158 36.89 -35.66 -15.81
C ILE A 158 38.28 -36.27 -15.58
N ALA A 159 38.77 -36.34 -14.33
CA ALA A 159 40.06 -36.93 -13.99
C ALA A 159 40.16 -38.40 -14.45
N ARG A 160 39.07 -39.18 -14.27
CA ARG A 160 39.03 -40.58 -14.77
C ARG A 160 39.19 -40.65 -16.30
N GLN A 161 38.65 -39.72 -17.03
CA GLN A 161 38.74 -39.67 -18.49
C GLN A 161 40.16 -39.29 -18.96
N TYR A 162 40.86 -38.41 -18.19
CA TYR A 162 42.24 -37.99 -18.51
C TYR A 162 43.29 -39.04 -18.03
N THR A 163 42.98 -39.96 -17.14
CA THR A 163 43.94 -40.95 -16.60
C THR A 163 44.71 -41.74 -17.67
N PRO A 164 44.13 -42.14 -18.84
CA PRO A 164 44.88 -42.80 -19.89
C PRO A 164 45.88 -41.91 -20.61
N LEU A 165 45.67 -40.58 -20.60
CA LEU A 165 46.46 -39.61 -21.36
C LEU A 165 47.53 -38.92 -20.51
N VAL A 166 47.25 -38.71 -19.22
CA VAL A 166 48.08 -37.92 -18.30
C VAL A 166 48.39 -38.76 -17.05
N ARG A 167 49.68 -38.99 -16.77
CA ARG A 167 50.12 -39.62 -15.53
C ARG A 167 49.86 -38.67 -14.36
N HIS A 168 49.10 -39.11 -13.34
CA HIS A 168 48.71 -38.32 -12.17
C HIS A 168 47.88 -37.07 -12.53
N SER A 169 46.79 -37.26 -13.27
CA SER A 169 45.86 -36.18 -13.63
C SER A 169 45.17 -35.65 -12.39
N VAL A 170 45.61 -34.51 -11.85
CA VAL A 170 44.88 -33.71 -10.86
C VAL A 170 44.08 -32.68 -11.63
N VAL A 171 42.76 -32.79 -11.54
CA VAL A 171 41.81 -31.89 -12.20
C VAL A 171 41.13 -31.07 -11.15
N THR A 172 41.07 -29.74 -11.34
CA THR A 172 40.37 -28.79 -10.50
C THR A 172 39.36 -28.03 -11.35
N LEU A 173 38.15 -27.94 -10.88
CA LEU A 173 37.10 -27.16 -11.49
C LEU A 173 36.74 -25.96 -10.61
N ARG A 174 36.59 -24.80 -11.23
CA ARG A 174 36.04 -23.60 -10.60
C ARG A 174 34.85 -23.14 -11.37
N LEU A 175 33.77 -22.82 -10.67
CA LEU A 175 32.60 -22.21 -11.26
C LEU A 175 32.90 -20.73 -11.50
N LEU A 176 32.96 -20.30 -12.78
CA LEU A 176 33.18 -18.91 -13.15
C LEU A 176 31.86 -18.12 -13.18
N GLN A 177 30.87 -18.70 -13.86
CA GLN A 177 29.58 -18.08 -14.01
C GLN A 177 28.50 -19.17 -13.95
N PRO A 178 27.71 -19.20 -12.89
CA PRO A 178 26.57 -20.09 -12.83
C PRO A 178 25.48 -19.63 -13.79
N ARG A 179 24.66 -20.56 -14.24
CA ARG A 179 23.46 -20.25 -15.01
C ARG A 179 22.46 -19.46 -14.17
N PRO A 180 21.63 -18.60 -14.78
CA PRO A 180 20.51 -17.99 -14.08
C PRO A 180 19.54 -19.07 -13.56
N LEU A 181 19.03 -18.87 -12.34
CA LEU A 181 18.03 -19.78 -11.74
C LEU A 181 16.63 -19.45 -12.26
N GLN A 182 15.88 -20.45 -12.64
CA GLN A 182 14.47 -20.32 -12.96
C GLN A 182 13.63 -20.75 -11.77
N VAL A 183 12.83 -19.83 -11.24
CA VAL A 183 11.98 -20.06 -10.07
C VAL A 183 10.54 -19.70 -10.44
N ALA A 184 9.60 -20.58 -10.08
CA ALA A 184 8.18 -20.29 -10.19
C ALA A 184 7.68 -19.71 -8.86
N ILE A 185 6.87 -18.65 -8.92
CA ILE A 185 6.29 -18.00 -7.73
C ILE A 185 4.78 -17.92 -7.92
N ALA A 186 4.03 -18.46 -6.96
CA ALA A 186 2.58 -18.56 -7.02
C ALA A 186 1.93 -18.26 -5.66
N GLY A 187 0.64 -17.90 -5.68
CA GLY A 187 -0.14 -17.57 -4.49
C GLY A 187 -0.16 -16.07 -4.20
N GLU A 188 -0.08 -15.69 -2.94
CA GLU A 188 -0.28 -14.31 -2.46
C GLU A 188 0.95 -13.42 -2.68
N VAL A 189 1.29 -13.19 -3.95
CA VAL A 189 2.30 -12.23 -4.42
C VAL A 189 1.69 -11.26 -5.42
N ASN A 190 2.29 -10.09 -5.57
CA ASN A 190 1.76 -9.06 -6.48
C ASN A 190 1.82 -9.50 -7.94
N GLN A 191 2.90 -10.15 -8.34
CA GLN A 191 3.12 -10.63 -9.71
C GLN A 191 3.50 -12.12 -9.69
N PRO A 192 2.53 -13.05 -9.68
CA PRO A 192 2.84 -14.46 -9.81
C PRO A 192 3.36 -14.79 -11.21
N GLY A 193 4.33 -15.71 -11.30
CA GLY A 193 4.91 -16.08 -12.59
C GLY A 193 6.24 -16.82 -12.47
N PHE A 194 6.94 -16.88 -13.60
CA PHE A 194 8.29 -17.44 -13.68
C PHE A 194 9.32 -16.33 -13.64
N TYR A 195 10.32 -16.49 -12.79
CA TYR A 195 11.37 -15.51 -12.61
C TYR A 195 12.73 -16.11 -12.92
N THR A 196 13.57 -15.35 -13.57
CA THR A 196 14.95 -15.68 -13.82
C THR A 196 15.81 -14.85 -12.88
N LEU A 197 16.41 -15.51 -11.90
CA LEU A 197 17.23 -14.88 -10.86
C LEU A 197 18.70 -15.19 -11.12
N SER A 198 19.54 -14.18 -11.10
CA SER A 198 20.99 -14.32 -11.19
C SER A 198 21.61 -14.38 -9.81
N LEU A 199 22.77 -15.03 -9.67
CA LEU A 199 23.54 -14.94 -8.44
C LEU A 199 23.94 -13.48 -8.20
N THR A 200 24.01 -13.11 -6.92
CA THR A 200 24.52 -11.79 -6.51
C THR A 200 26.01 -11.65 -6.84
N ASP A 201 26.53 -10.44 -6.86
CA ASP A 201 27.95 -10.12 -7.15
C ASP A 201 28.94 -10.88 -6.25
N ASN A 202 28.49 -11.33 -5.08
CA ASN A 202 29.27 -12.14 -4.13
C ASN A 202 29.13 -13.65 -4.35
N ALA A 203 28.61 -14.09 -5.50
CA ALA A 203 28.33 -15.50 -5.83
C ALA A 203 27.41 -16.22 -4.82
N GLN A 204 26.50 -15.48 -4.19
CA GLN A 204 25.47 -16.04 -3.32
C GLN A 204 24.22 -16.39 -4.11
N PHE A 205 23.61 -17.52 -3.76
CA PHE A 205 22.35 -17.92 -4.34
C PHE A 205 21.24 -16.97 -3.90
N PRO A 206 20.35 -16.57 -4.83
CA PRO A 206 19.21 -15.75 -4.48
C PRO A 206 18.36 -16.48 -3.42
N SER A 207 17.88 -15.68 -2.48
CA SER A 207 17.08 -16.14 -1.35
C SER A 207 15.58 -16.05 -1.64
N VAL A 208 14.76 -16.64 -0.76
CA VAL A 208 13.30 -16.50 -0.79
C VAL A 208 12.89 -15.03 -0.78
N VAL A 209 13.52 -14.19 0.05
CA VAL A 209 13.21 -12.76 0.13
C VAL A 209 13.50 -12.04 -1.18
N GLU A 210 14.64 -12.30 -1.82
CA GLU A 210 14.99 -11.70 -3.12
C GLU A 210 14.03 -12.15 -4.23
N ALA A 211 13.60 -13.41 -4.22
CA ALA A 211 12.61 -13.90 -5.16
C ALA A 211 11.25 -13.23 -4.97
N LEU A 212 10.82 -13.02 -3.73
CA LEU A 212 9.58 -12.30 -3.42
C LEU A 212 9.67 -10.83 -3.84
N GLN A 213 10.81 -10.17 -3.63
CA GLN A 213 11.05 -8.82 -4.13
C GLN A 213 10.97 -8.74 -5.66
N ALA A 214 11.56 -9.70 -6.37
CA ALA A 214 11.46 -9.79 -7.81
C ALA A 214 10.00 -9.98 -8.30
N ALA A 215 9.16 -10.66 -7.51
CA ALA A 215 7.73 -10.83 -7.75
C ALA A 215 6.89 -9.59 -7.36
N GLY A 216 7.53 -8.46 -7.08
CA GLY A 216 6.86 -7.23 -6.65
C GLY A 216 6.35 -7.27 -5.20
N GLY A 217 6.84 -8.19 -4.39
CA GLY A 217 6.48 -8.37 -2.99
C GLY A 217 5.23 -9.20 -2.74
N LEU A 218 4.97 -9.43 -1.46
CA LEU A 218 3.81 -10.16 -0.97
C LEU A 218 2.55 -9.27 -0.96
N THR A 219 1.39 -9.91 -1.08
CA THR A 219 0.11 -9.25 -0.77
C THR A 219 -0.10 -9.22 0.75
N GLN A 220 -0.99 -8.34 1.23
CA GLN A 220 -1.36 -8.28 2.65
C GLN A 220 -2.20 -9.50 3.12
N ALA A 221 -2.64 -10.32 2.16
CA ALA A 221 -3.37 -11.55 2.44
C ALA A 221 -2.46 -12.78 2.59
N ALA A 222 -1.13 -12.62 2.46
CA ALA A 222 -0.17 -13.70 2.51
C ALA A 222 0.02 -14.27 3.92
N ASP A 223 0.09 -15.59 4.03
CA ASP A 223 0.52 -16.27 5.25
C ASP A 223 2.04 -16.44 5.26
N LEU A 224 2.72 -15.57 6.01
CA LEU A 224 4.19 -15.59 6.13
C LEU A 224 4.73 -16.79 6.92
N ARG A 225 3.87 -17.47 7.67
CA ARG A 225 4.28 -18.60 8.52
C ARG A 225 4.36 -19.91 7.76
N GLN A 226 3.70 -19.98 6.60
CA GLN A 226 3.52 -21.23 5.86
C GLN A 226 3.94 -21.13 4.38
N ILE A 227 4.94 -20.31 4.07
CA ILE A 227 5.48 -20.25 2.71
C ILE A 227 6.16 -21.57 2.38
N GLN A 228 5.81 -22.18 1.26
CA GLN A 228 6.34 -23.46 0.84
C GLN A 228 7.33 -23.30 -0.30
N VAL A 229 8.51 -23.84 -0.14
CA VAL A 229 9.50 -24.02 -1.19
C VAL A 229 9.45 -25.47 -1.64
N GLN A 230 8.99 -25.71 -2.85
CA GLN A 230 8.89 -27.03 -3.46
C GLN A 230 10.05 -27.21 -4.43
N ARG A 231 10.96 -28.12 -4.09
CA ARG A 231 12.16 -28.43 -4.87
C ARG A 231 11.99 -29.71 -5.64
N PRO A 232 12.11 -29.70 -6.98
CA PRO A 232 12.02 -30.91 -7.77
C PRO A 232 13.15 -31.88 -7.44
N ARG A 233 12.86 -33.18 -7.49
CA ARG A 233 13.84 -34.26 -7.34
C ARG A 233 13.92 -35.05 -8.62
N ALA A 234 15.09 -35.60 -8.91
CA ALA A 234 15.28 -36.48 -10.06
C ALA A 234 14.37 -37.71 -10.03
N SER A 235 13.99 -38.18 -8.84
CA SER A 235 13.07 -39.30 -8.63
C SER A 235 12.23 -39.06 -7.40
N GLY A 236 10.92 -39.31 -7.48
CA GLY A 236 9.97 -39.17 -6.38
C GLY A 236 9.28 -37.83 -6.29
N PRO A 237 8.46 -37.60 -5.25
CA PRO A 237 7.76 -36.33 -5.05
C PRO A 237 8.73 -35.20 -4.74
N PRO A 238 8.37 -33.93 -5.02
CA PRO A 238 9.19 -32.78 -4.70
C PRO A 238 9.45 -32.70 -3.19
N LEU A 239 10.61 -32.17 -2.83
CA LEU A 239 10.89 -31.83 -1.44
C LEU A 239 10.15 -30.53 -1.10
N VAL A 240 9.25 -30.58 -0.14
CA VAL A 240 8.55 -29.41 0.36
C VAL A 240 9.22 -28.95 1.66
N THR A 241 9.71 -27.72 1.67
CA THR A 241 10.28 -27.07 2.86
C THR A 241 9.40 -25.88 3.21
N THR A 242 8.91 -25.80 4.43
CA THR A 242 8.15 -24.65 4.91
C THR A 242 9.10 -23.62 5.49
N VAL A 243 8.91 -22.37 5.09
CA VAL A 243 9.64 -21.19 5.52
C VAL A 243 8.71 -20.29 6.32
N ASN A 244 9.16 -19.82 7.47
CA ASN A 244 8.43 -18.89 8.33
C ASN A 244 9.10 -17.51 8.29
N LEU A 245 8.69 -16.66 7.35
CA LEU A 245 9.23 -15.29 7.25
C LEU A 245 8.77 -14.39 8.40
N TRP A 246 7.76 -14.80 9.16
CA TRP A 246 7.35 -14.07 10.37
C TRP A 246 8.44 -14.16 11.46
N GLU A 247 9.09 -15.31 11.61
CA GLU A 247 10.25 -15.47 12.50
C GLU A 247 11.45 -14.61 12.05
N LEU A 248 11.65 -14.49 10.75
CA LEU A 248 12.67 -13.59 10.20
C LEU A 248 12.39 -12.12 10.61
N LEU A 249 11.12 -11.66 10.50
CA LEU A 249 10.72 -10.30 10.83
C LEU A 249 10.79 -10.01 12.34
N GLN A 250 10.32 -10.93 13.16
CA GLN A 250 10.20 -10.72 14.60
C GLN A 250 11.53 -10.96 15.35
N ASN A 251 12.23 -12.02 14.99
CA ASN A 251 13.38 -12.50 15.75
C ASN A 251 14.70 -12.35 14.99
N GLY A 252 14.66 -11.93 13.71
CA GLY A 252 15.85 -11.83 12.87
C GLY A 252 16.44 -13.21 12.51
N ASP A 253 15.64 -14.28 12.51
CA ASP A 253 16.10 -15.61 12.19
C ASP A 253 16.40 -15.76 10.69
N LEU A 254 17.64 -15.50 10.31
CA LEU A 254 18.13 -15.62 8.94
C LEU A 254 18.06 -17.05 8.39
N SER A 255 17.89 -18.08 9.24
CA SER A 255 17.75 -19.46 8.76
C SER A 255 16.46 -19.67 7.97
N GLN A 256 15.47 -18.79 8.16
CA GLN A 256 14.22 -18.78 7.41
C GLN A 256 14.37 -18.19 5.99
N ASN A 257 15.45 -17.45 5.73
CA ASN A 257 15.71 -16.93 4.39
C ASN A 257 16.47 -17.98 3.56
N LEU A 258 15.77 -19.00 3.12
CA LEU A 258 16.34 -20.15 2.40
C LEU A 258 16.91 -19.73 1.05
N ALA A 259 18.10 -20.24 0.71
CA ALA A 259 18.68 -20.11 -0.63
C ALA A 259 17.94 -20.99 -1.65
N LEU A 260 17.56 -20.39 -2.77
CA LEU A 260 16.81 -21.04 -3.83
C LEU A 260 17.73 -21.81 -4.79
N GLN A 261 17.16 -22.80 -5.46
CA GLN A 261 17.81 -23.59 -6.49
C GLN A 261 17.01 -23.52 -7.79
N ASP A 262 17.66 -23.87 -8.87
CA ASP A 262 17.04 -23.92 -10.19
C ASP A 262 15.87 -24.92 -10.22
N GLY A 263 14.71 -24.47 -10.70
CA GLY A 263 13.47 -25.23 -10.73
C GLY A 263 12.65 -25.21 -9.44
N ASP A 264 13.06 -24.46 -8.40
CA ASP A 264 12.26 -24.31 -7.18
C ASP A 264 10.92 -23.60 -7.50
N THR A 265 9.89 -24.01 -6.77
CA THR A 265 8.58 -23.37 -6.81
C THR A 265 8.25 -22.82 -5.43
N LEU A 266 8.01 -21.50 -5.35
CA LEU A 266 7.52 -20.84 -4.15
C LEU A 266 6.00 -20.81 -4.20
N LEU A 267 5.34 -21.35 -3.19
CA LEU A 267 3.90 -21.26 -3.00
C LEU A 267 3.60 -20.47 -1.74
N ILE A 268 2.92 -19.36 -1.89
CA ILE A 268 2.54 -18.45 -0.81
C ILE A 268 1.04 -18.61 -0.56
N PRO A 269 0.63 -19.26 0.54
CA PRO A 269 -0.77 -19.46 0.85
C PRO A 269 -1.44 -18.17 1.35
N THR A 270 -2.76 -18.12 1.26
CA THR A 270 -3.58 -17.06 1.84
C THR A 270 -3.71 -17.28 3.36
N ALA A 271 -3.56 -16.23 4.14
CA ALA A 271 -3.77 -16.27 5.59
C ALA A 271 -5.24 -16.59 5.93
N ALA A 272 -5.43 -17.57 6.81
CA ALA A 272 -6.77 -18.00 7.23
C ALA A 272 -7.50 -16.94 8.07
N GLN A 273 -6.75 -16.12 8.81
CA GLN A 273 -7.26 -15.03 9.64
C GLN A 273 -6.36 -13.81 9.47
N ILE A 274 -6.98 -12.63 9.46
CA ILE A 274 -6.26 -11.37 9.38
C ILE A 274 -6.13 -10.80 10.79
N ASN A 275 -4.89 -10.51 11.18
CA ASN A 275 -4.57 -9.77 12.39
C ASN A 275 -4.15 -8.35 11.99
N LEU A 276 -4.94 -7.34 12.37
CA LEU A 276 -4.70 -5.95 11.98
C LEU A 276 -3.31 -5.44 12.40
N ALA A 277 -2.83 -5.87 13.59
CA ALA A 277 -1.50 -5.50 14.06
C ALA A 277 -0.39 -6.11 13.18
N GLU A 278 -0.55 -7.39 12.77
CA GLU A 278 0.40 -8.08 11.90
C GLU A 278 0.40 -7.50 10.49
N THR A 279 -0.77 -7.13 9.97
CA THR A 279 -0.91 -6.49 8.66
C THR A 279 -0.13 -5.18 8.58
N ASN A 280 -0.18 -4.35 9.63
CA ASN A 280 0.58 -3.10 9.67
C ASN A 280 2.10 -3.32 9.78
N GLN A 281 2.54 -4.36 10.51
CA GLN A 281 3.96 -4.74 10.55
C GLN A 281 4.44 -5.30 9.20
N LEU A 282 3.60 -6.09 8.55
CA LEU A 282 3.87 -6.62 7.23
C LEU A 282 4.03 -5.50 6.20
N ALA A 283 3.17 -4.49 6.23
CA ALA A 283 3.26 -3.33 5.34
C ALA A 283 4.59 -2.56 5.45
N ALA A 284 5.25 -2.62 6.60
CA ALA A 284 6.55 -1.99 6.83
C ALA A 284 7.75 -2.87 6.39
N ALA A 285 7.52 -4.11 5.98
CA ALA A 285 8.59 -5.03 5.62
C ALA A 285 9.12 -4.81 4.19
N ASN A 286 10.43 -4.94 3.99
CA ASN A 286 11.10 -4.67 2.71
C ASN A 286 10.73 -5.61 1.55
N PHE A 287 10.02 -6.71 1.83
CA PHE A 287 9.58 -7.68 0.81
C PHE A 287 8.07 -7.60 0.52
N VAL A 288 7.45 -6.49 0.91
CA VAL A 288 6.06 -6.15 0.59
C VAL A 288 6.02 -5.17 -0.58
N ALA A 289 4.84 -4.95 -1.15
CA ALA A 289 4.65 -4.10 -2.32
C ALA A 289 5.34 -2.73 -2.21
N ASP A 290 5.81 -2.23 -3.35
CA ASP A 290 6.40 -0.92 -3.46
C ASP A 290 5.40 0.17 -3.00
N PRO A 291 5.74 1.00 -1.99
CA PRO A 291 4.88 2.07 -1.51
C PRO A 291 4.60 3.14 -2.58
N ASN A 292 5.40 3.20 -3.64
CA ASN A 292 5.24 4.15 -4.73
C ASN A 292 4.24 3.70 -5.80
N GLN A 293 3.64 2.52 -5.66
CA GLN A 293 2.66 2.04 -6.63
C GLN A 293 1.31 2.71 -6.43
N THR A 294 0.72 3.20 -7.52
CA THR A 294 -0.68 3.66 -7.53
C THR A 294 -1.64 2.49 -7.38
N LEU A 295 -2.56 2.58 -6.42
CA LEU A 295 -3.59 1.57 -6.17
C LEU A 295 -4.92 2.03 -6.73
N ASN A 296 -5.62 1.13 -7.44
CA ASN A 296 -7.02 1.32 -7.79
C ASN A 296 -7.87 0.57 -6.77
N ILE A 297 -8.72 1.31 -6.08
CA ILE A 297 -9.63 0.80 -5.05
C ILE A 297 -11.05 1.26 -5.36
N THR A 298 -12.02 0.65 -4.71
CA THR A 298 -13.42 1.10 -4.79
C THR A 298 -13.90 1.50 -3.41
N VAL A 299 -14.55 2.66 -3.29
CA VAL A 299 -15.19 3.11 -2.05
C VAL A 299 -16.70 3.17 -2.27
N VAL A 300 -17.48 2.52 -1.43
CA VAL A 300 -18.94 2.45 -1.56
C VAL A 300 -19.63 2.75 -0.23
N GLY A 301 -20.88 3.19 -0.32
CA GLY A 301 -21.69 3.53 0.85
C GLY A 301 -21.61 5.01 1.21
N GLU A 302 -21.54 5.31 2.50
CA GLU A 302 -21.69 6.64 3.08
C GLU A 302 -20.46 7.52 2.96
N VAL A 303 -20.10 7.86 1.69
CA VAL A 303 -19.05 8.83 1.33
C VAL A 303 -19.58 9.83 0.32
N LEU A 304 -18.96 11.00 0.20
CA LEU A 304 -19.42 12.05 -0.72
C LEU A 304 -19.31 11.67 -2.20
N ARG A 305 -18.32 10.86 -2.57
CA ARG A 305 -18.07 10.42 -3.94
C ARG A 305 -17.82 8.92 -3.96
N PRO A 306 -18.88 8.09 -3.92
CA PRO A 306 -18.72 6.65 -4.06
C PRO A 306 -18.27 6.28 -5.48
N GLY A 307 -17.49 5.21 -5.59
CA GLY A 307 -16.99 4.68 -6.87
C GLY A 307 -15.52 4.28 -6.84
N PRO A 308 -14.92 4.03 -8.01
CA PRO A 308 -13.51 3.72 -8.13
C PRO A 308 -12.65 4.96 -7.90
N HIS A 309 -11.60 4.80 -7.09
CA HIS A 309 -10.63 5.83 -6.78
C HIS A 309 -9.21 5.31 -7.00
N GLN A 310 -8.33 6.23 -7.37
CA GLN A 310 -6.91 5.96 -7.54
C GLN A 310 -6.15 6.61 -6.39
N LEU A 311 -5.43 5.80 -5.61
CA LEU A 311 -4.56 6.25 -4.53
C LEU A 311 -3.12 6.19 -5.00
N GLY A 312 -2.45 7.32 -5.01
CA GLY A 312 -1.05 7.43 -5.39
C GLY A 312 -0.13 7.70 -4.20
N PRO A 313 1.19 7.57 -4.39
CA PRO A 313 2.17 8.01 -3.41
C PRO A 313 1.99 9.51 -3.15
N GLY A 314 1.96 9.90 -1.89
CA GLY A 314 1.84 11.32 -1.50
C GLY A 314 0.42 11.86 -1.40
N SER A 315 -0.64 11.10 -1.68
CA SER A 315 -2.03 11.56 -1.48
C SER A 315 -2.35 11.93 -0.01
N GLY A 316 -1.51 11.53 0.94
CA GLY A 316 -1.65 11.82 2.38
C GLY A 316 -0.38 12.39 3.04
N GLY A 317 0.59 12.89 2.26
CA GLY A 317 1.72 13.66 2.80
C GLY A 317 2.91 12.83 3.33
N GLY A 318 3.25 11.69 2.72
CA GLY A 318 4.46 10.93 3.04
C GLY A 318 4.67 9.68 2.20
N ASP A 319 5.86 9.08 2.26
CA ASP A 319 6.22 7.81 1.63
C ASP A 319 5.55 6.61 2.35
N ARG A 320 4.23 6.68 2.57
CA ARG A 320 3.47 5.65 3.26
C ARG A 320 2.51 4.96 2.32
N HIS A 321 2.28 3.68 2.60
CA HIS A 321 1.26 2.91 1.90
C HIS A 321 -0.14 3.54 2.12
N PRO A 322 -0.99 3.59 1.08
CA PRO A 322 -2.34 4.11 1.20
C PRO A 322 -3.19 3.33 2.22
N THR A 323 -3.93 4.06 3.04
CA THR A 323 -4.76 3.49 4.11
C THR A 323 -6.26 3.73 3.86
N VAL A 324 -7.12 3.14 4.73
CA VAL A 324 -8.57 3.31 4.66
C VAL A 324 -8.96 4.78 4.86
N THR A 325 -8.36 5.47 5.82
CA THR A 325 -8.65 6.91 6.05
C THR A 325 -8.29 7.75 4.83
N GLN A 326 -7.20 7.45 4.15
CA GLN A 326 -6.80 8.12 2.92
C GLN A 326 -7.75 7.82 1.74
N ALA A 327 -8.26 6.60 1.64
CA ALA A 327 -9.28 6.24 0.66
C ALA A 327 -10.57 7.05 0.86
N ILE A 328 -11.01 7.17 2.11
CA ILE A 328 -12.19 7.97 2.49
C ILE A 328 -11.95 9.46 2.16
N GLN A 329 -10.79 10.02 2.50
CA GLN A 329 -10.43 11.40 2.14
C GLN A 329 -10.44 11.63 0.63
N THR A 330 -9.89 10.69 -0.15
CA THR A 330 -9.91 10.76 -1.62
C THR A 330 -11.33 10.70 -2.19
N ALA A 331 -12.23 9.93 -1.53
CA ALA A 331 -13.65 9.91 -1.83
C ALA A 331 -14.41 11.17 -1.37
N GLY A 332 -13.69 12.18 -0.86
CA GLY A 332 -14.25 13.47 -0.43
C GLY A 332 -14.71 13.51 1.02
N GLY A 333 -14.42 12.46 1.79
CA GLY A 333 -14.86 12.30 3.19
C GLY A 333 -16.18 11.55 3.31
N ILE A 334 -16.53 11.26 4.56
CA ILE A 334 -17.75 10.55 4.93
C ILE A 334 -18.98 11.46 4.91
N THR A 335 -20.15 10.86 4.79
CA THR A 335 -21.45 11.55 5.04
C THR A 335 -21.74 11.62 6.54
N PRO A 336 -22.66 12.50 6.97
CA PRO A 336 -23.07 12.56 8.38
C PRO A 336 -23.78 11.30 8.90
N THR A 337 -24.20 10.40 8.02
CA THR A 337 -24.90 9.15 8.33
C THR A 337 -23.98 7.93 8.26
N ALA A 338 -22.67 8.12 8.08
CA ALA A 338 -21.72 7.04 7.99
C ALA A 338 -21.53 6.30 9.33
N ASP A 339 -21.59 4.97 9.29
CA ASP A 339 -21.22 4.11 10.41
C ASP A 339 -19.74 3.75 10.34
N ILE A 340 -18.92 4.50 11.04
CA ILE A 340 -17.47 4.29 11.07
C ILE A 340 -17.01 3.20 12.04
N ARG A 341 -17.93 2.60 12.80
CA ARG A 341 -17.64 1.46 13.68
C ARG A 341 -17.70 0.13 12.97
N ARG A 342 -18.31 0.08 11.78
CA ARG A 342 -18.55 -1.15 11.02
C ARG A 342 -18.14 -1.03 9.57
N ILE A 343 -17.02 -0.36 9.33
CA ILE A 343 -16.45 -0.30 7.99
C ILE A 343 -15.92 -1.68 7.64
N GLN A 344 -16.17 -2.13 6.41
CA GLN A 344 -15.65 -3.39 5.88
C GLN A 344 -14.73 -3.16 4.71
N VAL A 345 -13.56 -3.75 4.75
CA VAL A 345 -12.70 -3.88 3.57
C VAL A 345 -12.85 -5.28 3.00
N ARG A 346 -13.34 -5.35 1.77
CA ARG A 346 -13.43 -6.56 0.97
C ARG A 346 -12.20 -6.68 0.12
N ARG A 347 -11.43 -7.72 0.34
CA ARG A 347 -10.15 -7.97 -0.29
C ARG A 347 -10.19 -9.23 -1.12
N LEU A 348 -9.89 -9.10 -2.40
CA LEU A 348 -9.77 -10.25 -3.28
C LEU A 348 -8.44 -10.95 -3.02
N THR A 349 -8.50 -12.26 -2.74
CA THR A 349 -7.31 -13.08 -2.60
C THR A 349 -6.95 -13.75 -3.93
N ARG A 350 -5.69 -14.13 -4.10
CA ARG A 350 -5.20 -14.78 -5.32
C ARG A 350 -5.59 -16.27 -5.38
N SER A 351 -5.68 -16.91 -4.25
CA SER A 351 -5.83 -18.38 -4.15
C SER A 351 -6.96 -18.85 -3.23
N GLY A 352 -7.68 -17.92 -2.60
CA GLY A 352 -8.73 -18.22 -1.63
C GLY A 352 -10.02 -17.44 -1.85
N PRO A 353 -10.96 -17.56 -0.92
CA PRO A 353 -12.17 -16.76 -0.90
C PRO A 353 -11.85 -15.28 -0.66
N GLU A 354 -12.78 -14.41 -0.99
CA GLU A 354 -12.75 -13.00 -0.60
C GLU A 354 -12.61 -12.88 0.93
N GLN A 355 -11.67 -12.06 1.37
CA GLN A 355 -11.49 -11.76 2.78
C GLN A 355 -12.28 -10.51 3.15
N LEU A 356 -13.01 -10.61 4.27
CA LEU A 356 -13.74 -9.50 4.88
C LEU A 356 -12.97 -9.05 6.12
N ILE A 357 -12.61 -7.77 6.15
CA ILE A 357 -11.85 -7.16 7.24
C ILE A 357 -12.75 -6.09 7.86
N ASP A 358 -13.18 -6.31 9.08
CA ASP A 358 -13.97 -5.35 9.82
C ASP A 358 -13.05 -4.32 10.51
N ILE A 359 -13.39 -3.05 10.38
CA ILE A 359 -12.61 -1.90 10.86
C ILE A 359 -13.48 -1.00 11.69
N ASP A 360 -12.97 -0.56 12.83
CA ASP A 360 -13.59 0.41 13.71
C ASP A 360 -12.77 1.71 13.75
N LEU A 361 -13.10 2.66 12.86
CA LEU A 361 -12.44 3.97 12.89
C LEU A 361 -12.87 4.84 14.09
N TRP A 362 -13.91 4.45 14.81
CA TRP A 362 -14.28 5.10 16.07
C TRP A 362 -13.24 4.82 17.15
N ALA A 363 -12.75 3.57 17.23
CA ALA A 363 -11.63 3.21 18.11
C ALA A 363 -10.34 3.98 17.75
N LEU A 364 -10.12 4.26 16.46
CA LEU A 364 -9.01 5.15 16.05
C LEU A 364 -9.17 6.56 16.61
N LEU A 365 -10.38 7.14 16.58
CA LEU A 365 -10.64 8.51 17.04
C LEU A 365 -10.61 8.64 18.57
N GLN A 366 -11.21 7.69 19.29
CA GLN A 366 -11.37 7.75 20.74
C GLN A 366 -10.17 7.20 21.49
N ASP A 367 -9.71 6.02 21.08
CA ASP A 367 -8.66 5.27 21.79
C ASP A 367 -7.27 5.43 21.17
N GLY A 368 -7.22 6.05 19.97
CA GLY A 368 -5.96 6.18 19.22
C GLY A 368 -5.45 4.84 18.67
N ASP A 369 -6.35 3.85 18.47
CA ASP A 369 -5.99 2.55 17.93
C ASP A 369 -5.64 2.64 16.43
N ARG A 370 -4.36 2.85 16.15
CA ARG A 370 -3.83 2.98 14.78
C ARG A 370 -3.94 1.71 13.96
N TYR A 371 -4.18 0.56 14.59
CA TYR A 371 -4.33 -0.70 13.87
C TYR A 371 -5.63 -0.78 13.08
N GLN A 372 -6.60 0.08 13.40
CA GLN A 372 -7.85 0.18 12.65
C GLN A 372 -7.69 0.88 11.28
N ASP A 373 -6.65 1.67 11.08
CA ASP A 373 -6.37 2.28 9.78
C ASP A 373 -5.42 1.40 8.96
N ILE A 374 -5.97 0.34 8.39
CA ILE A 374 -5.18 -0.65 7.66
C ILE A 374 -4.70 -0.14 6.30
N VAL A 375 -3.59 -0.73 5.86
CA VAL A 375 -3.04 -0.52 4.51
C VAL A 375 -3.91 -1.25 3.48
N LEU A 376 -4.26 -0.54 2.41
CA LEU A 376 -5.04 -1.04 1.29
C LEU A 376 -4.16 -1.69 0.22
N GLN A 377 -4.80 -2.54 -0.58
CA GLN A 377 -4.20 -3.21 -1.74
C GLN A 377 -4.95 -2.89 -3.03
N GLN A 378 -4.31 -3.23 -4.14
CA GLN A 378 -4.93 -3.17 -5.46
C GLN A 378 -6.21 -4.02 -5.50
N GLY A 379 -7.32 -3.35 -5.85
CA GLY A 379 -8.62 -4.00 -6.00
C GLY A 379 -9.46 -4.11 -4.72
N ASP A 380 -8.99 -3.58 -3.58
CA ASP A 380 -9.78 -3.54 -2.35
C ASP A 380 -11.06 -2.73 -2.55
N THR A 381 -12.14 -3.17 -1.90
CA THR A 381 -13.41 -2.43 -1.83
C THR A 381 -13.69 -2.04 -0.38
N VAL A 382 -13.71 -0.75 -0.12
CA VAL A 382 -14.04 -0.18 1.20
C VAL A 382 -15.53 0.10 1.23
N VAL A 383 -16.24 -0.54 2.15
CA VAL A 383 -17.69 -0.41 2.33
C VAL A 383 -17.98 0.35 3.62
N ILE A 384 -18.61 1.50 3.51
CA ILE A 384 -19.01 2.33 4.66
C ILE A 384 -20.54 2.24 4.78
N PRO A 385 -21.08 1.50 5.77
CA PRO A 385 -22.51 1.37 5.94
C PRO A 385 -23.14 2.64 6.53
N GLU A 386 -24.46 2.73 6.43
CA GLU A 386 -25.25 3.78 7.07
C GLU A 386 -25.51 3.42 8.54
N VAL A 387 -25.39 4.43 9.43
CA VAL A 387 -25.77 4.30 10.84
C VAL A 387 -27.28 4.55 11.02
N ALA A 388 -27.95 3.69 11.77
CA ALA A 388 -29.38 3.83 12.03
C ALA A 388 -29.72 5.08 12.87
N GLN A 389 -28.88 5.42 13.85
CA GLN A 389 -29.01 6.60 14.69
C GLN A 389 -27.63 7.06 15.20
N LEU A 390 -27.33 8.34 15.04
CA LEU A 390 -26.14 8.99 15.58
C LEU A 390 -26.57 10.01 16.64
N SER A 391 -25.92 10.03 17.79
CA SER A 391 -26.18 11.07 18.78
C SER A 391 -25.60 12.41 18.29
N PRO A 392 -26.15 13.56 18.71
CA PRO A 392 -25.61 14.87 18.31
C PRO A 392 -24.14 15.09 18.72
N ALA A 393 -23.73 14.51 19.84
CA ALA A 393 -22.34 14.57 20.31
C ALA A 393 -21.40 13.79 19.36
N GLU A 394 -21.77 12.55 19.02
CA GLU A 394 -21.01 11.73 18.07
C GLU A 394 -20.95 12.36 16.68
N ALA A 395 -22.04 12.96 16.22
CA ALA A 395 -22.06 13.69 14.94
C ALA A 395 -21.06 14.87 14.94
N THR A 396 -20.89 15.54 16.08
CA THR A 396 -19.93 16.64 16.22
C THR A 396 -18.49 16.14 16.16
N GLU A 397 -18.18 15.05 16.86
CA GLU A 397 -16.85 14.43 16.82
C GLU A 397 -16.53 13.87 15.45
N LEU A 398 -17.48 13.22 14.81
CA LEU A 398 -17.34 12.68 13.46
C LEU A 398 -17.02 13.75 12.44
N ALA A 399 -17.68 14.91 12.53
CA ALA A 399 -17.44 16.02 11.62
C ALA A 399 -16.08 16.73 11.85
N ALA A 400 -15.48 16.57 13.02
CA ALA A 400 -14.14 17.06 13.33
C ALA A 400 -13.02 16.06 12.94
N ALA A 401 -13.38 14.86 12.51
CA ALA A 401 -12.42 13.83 12.15
C ALA A 401 -11.64 14.19 10.87
N SER A 402 -10.38 13.75 10.79
CA SER A 402 -9.49 14.04 9.65
C SER A 402 -9.98 13.47 8.31
N PHE A 403 -10.84 12.48 8.34
CA PHE A 403 -11.47 11.86 7.16
C PHE A 403 -12.89 12.39 6.87
N SER A 404 -13.33 13.41 7.61
CA SER A 404 -14.51 14.19 7.27
C SER A 404 -14.16 15.21 6.18
N PRO A 405 -15.14 15.69 5.39
CA PRO A 405 -14.86 16.71 4.39
C PRO A 405 -14.39 18.00 5.04
N ASP A 406 -13.39 18.68 4.47
CA ASP A 406 -12.88 19.97 4.98
C ASP A 406 -13.95 21.06 4.92
N GLN A 407 -14.81 21.01 3.92
CA GLN A 407 -15.88 21.99 3.69
C GLN A 407 -17.12 21.32 3.12
N ILE A 408 -18.27 21.85 3.50
CA ILE A 408 -19.56 21.50 2.92
C ILE A 408 -20.10 22.69 2.13
N SER A 409 -20.84 22.41 1.05
CA SER A 409 -21.49 23.44 0.25
C SER A 409 -22.94 23.57 0.68
N VAL A 410 -23.33 24.77 1.08
CA VAL A 410 -24.71 25.12 1.44
C VAL A 410 -25.21 26.22 0.51
N ASN A 411 -26.42 26.06 -0.02
CA ASN A 411 -27.00 27.03 -0.92
C ASN A 411 -27.91 27.99 -0.14
N ILE A 412 -27.61 29.28 -0.20
CA ILE A 412 -28.41 30.34 0.45
C ILE A 412 -29.05 31.18 -0.63
N VAL A 413 -30.38 31.21 -0.65
CA VAL A 413 -31.16 31.91 -1.68
C VAL A 413 -32.17 32.86 -1.06
N GLY A 414 -32.58 33.85 -1.83
CA GLY A 414 -33.56 34.86 -1.40
C GLY A 414 -32.93 36.16 -0.90
N GLU A 415 -33.49 36.76 0.14
CA GLU A 415 -33.17 38.11 0.58
C GLU A 415 -31.98 38.12 1.57
N VAL A 416 -30.80 37.74 1.08
CA VAL A 416 -29.50 37.86 1.77
C VAL A 416 -28.58 38.78 0.99
N GLU A 417 -27.52 39.28 1.63
CA GLU A 417 -26.57 40.19 0.97
C GLU A 417 -25.81 39.50 -0.20
N ARG A 418 -25.44 38.25 -0.05
CA ARG A 418 -24.72 37.44 -1.05
C ARG A 418 -25.40 36.10 -1.25
N PRO A 419 -26.43 35.99 -2.10
CA PRO A 419 -27.07 34.74 -2.42
C PRO A 419 -26.17 33.83 -3.26
N GLY A 420 -26.22 32.54 -3.04
CA GLY A 420 -25.45 31.54 -3.79
C GLY A 420 -24.98 30.39 -2.95
N ALA A 421 -24.07 29.59 -3.52
CA ALA A 421 -23.39 28.51 -2.80
C ALA A 421 -22.31 29.08 -1.87
N VAL A 422 -22.37 28.72 -0.60
CA VAL A 422 -21.42 29.13 0.43
C VAL A 422 -20.69 27.90 0.93
N GLN A 423 -19.36 27.94 0.92
CA GLN A 423 -18.54 26.90 1.51
C GLN A 423 -18.39 27.16 3.02
N VAL A 424 -18.76 26.21 3.84
CA VAL A 424 -18.65 26.28 5.29
C VAL A 424 -18.04 25.00 5.84
N GLN A 425 -17.52 25.05 7.05
CA GLN A 425 -17.02 23.86 7.72
C GLN A 425 -18.16 22.88 8.07
N PRO A 426 -17.90 21.57 8.13
CA PRO A 426 -18.84 20.63 8.73
C PRO A 426 -19.30 21.12 10.12
N ASN A 427 -20.50 20.76 10.51
CA ASN A 427 -21.13 21.21 11.77
C ASN A 427 -21.40 22.72 11.88
N THR A 428 -21.29 23.49 10.80
CA THR A 428 -21.68 24.90 10.81
C THR A 428 -23.19 25.00 11.05
N PRO A 429 -23.65 25.72 12.10
CA PRO A 429 -25.07 25.94 12.32
C PRO A 429 -25.65 26.95 11.34
N LEU A 430 -26.96 26.94 11.15
CA LEU A 430 -27.70 27.77 10.21
C LEU A 430 -27.37 29.27 10.36
N ASN A 431 -27.32 29.79 11.58
CA ASN A 431 -27.01 31.18 11.86
C ASN A 431 -25.62 31.58 11.33
N GLN A 432 -24.64 30.75 11.51
CA GLN A 432 -23.26 31.02 11.06
C GLN A 432 -23.15 31.01 9.52
N ALA A 433 -23.84 30.09 8.87
CA ALA A 433 -23.88 30.03 7.41
C ALA A 433 -24.60 31.27 6.83
N LEU A 434 -25.68 31.68 7.48
CA LEU A 434 -26.39 32.90 7.08
C LEU A 434 -25.49 34.16 7.20
N LEU A 435 -24.71 34.27 8.28
CA LEU A 435 -23.73 35.33 8.47
C LEU A 435 -22.58 35.25 7.44
N ALA A 436 -22.14 34.06 7.05
CA ALA A 436 -21.16 33.88 5.99
C ALA A 436 -21.65 34.39 4.63
N ALA A 437 -22.97 34.30 4.38
CA ALA A 437 -23.62 34.95 3.21
C ALA A 437 -23.81 36.47 3.33
N GLY A 438 -23.29 37.09 4.39
CA GLY A 438 -23.43 38.53 4.65
C GLY A 438 -24.66 38.90 5.47
N GLY A 439 -25.45 37.92 5.93
CA GLY A 439 -26.66 38.15 6.69
C GLY A 439 -27.88 38.54 5.84
N PHE A 440 -28.91 38.98 6.53
CA PHE A 440 -30.15 39.45 5.91
C PHE A 440 -30.01 40.79 5.25
N ASN A 441 -30.53 40.97 4.04
CA ASN A 441 -30.64 42.27 3.42
C ASN A 441 -31.85 43.10 3.99
N ASN A 442 -32.02 44.31 3.48
CA ASN A 442 -33.06 45.25 3.95
C ASN A 442 -34.50 44.79 3.62
N ARG A 443 -34.68 43.81 2.74
CA ARG A 443 -35.97 43.28 2.30
C ARG A 443 -36.32 41.95 2.94
N ALA A 444 -35.40 41.37 3.70
CA ALA A 444 -35.54 40.07 4.29
C ALA A 444 -36.58 40.01 5.43
N ARG A 445 -37.29 38.93 5.51
CA ARG A 445 -38.03 38.51 6.71
C ARG A 445 -37.05 37.92 7.71
N ARG A 446 -36.65 38.71 8.72
CA ARG A 446 -35.58 38.40 9.65
C ARG A 446 -35.97 37.36 10.72
N GLY A 447 -37.27 37.08 10.90
CA GLY A 447 -37.75 36.18 11.98
C GLY A 447 -37.80 34.72 11.63
N SER A 448 -37.77 34.35 10.34
CA SER A 448 -37.78 32.93 9.95
C SER A 448 -37.17 32.71 8.58
N VAL A 449 -36.59 31.51 8.39
CA VAL A 449 -36.08 31.00 7.13
C VAL A 449 -36.58 29.58 6.90
N ASP A 450 -36.66 29.15 5.63
CA ASP A 450 -36.95 27.75 5.34
C ASP A 450 -35.66 27.03 5.09
N LEU A 451 -35.43 25.92 5.82
CA LEU A 451 -34.41 24.97 5.56
C LEU A 451 -35.00 23.83 4.71
N VAL A 452 -34.46 23.65 3.51
CA VAL A 452 -34.84 22.59 2.58
C VAL A 452 -33.67 21.60 2.49
N ARG A 453 -33.92 20.35 2.82
CA ARG A 453 -32.92 19.29 2.87
C ARG A 453 -33.35 18.12 2.01
N LEU A 454 -32.45 17.64 1.17
CA LEU A 454 -32.61 16.37 0.46
C LEU A 454 -32.11 15.24 1.39
N ASN A 455 -33.04 14.33 1.71
CA ASN A 455 -32.73 13.16 2.51
C ASN A 455 -32.07 12.05 1.64
N PRO A 456 -31.33 11.11 2.24
CA PRO A 456 -30.69 9.99 1.51
C PRO A 456 -31.68 9.12 0.74
N ASP A 457 -32.91 9.00 1.21
CA ASP A 457 -34.01 8.25 0.57
C ASP A 457 -34.61 8.96 -0.66
N GLY A 458 -34.04 10.12 -1.04
CA GLY A 458 -34.52 10.95 -2.16
C GLY A 458 -35.72 11.83 -1.83
N THR A 459 -36.21 11.82 -0.59
CA THR A 459 -37.28 12.72 -0.14
C THR A 459 -36.72 14.09 0.17
N VAL A 460 -37.57 15.12 0.05
CA VAL A 460 -37.20 16.50 0.39
C VAL A 460 -37.95 16.93 1.63
N SER A 461 -37.24 17.28 2.68
CA SER A 461 -37.80 17.86 3.88
C SER A 461 -37.69 19.38 3.82
N ARG A 462 -38.78 20.08 4.17
CA ARG A 462 -38.80 21.53 4.34
C ARG A 462 -39.23 21.86 5.75
N ARG A 463 -38.46 22.69 6.43
CA ARG A 463 -38.71 23.10 7.80
C ARG A 463 -38.55 24.62 7.92
N GLU A 464 -39.57 25.30 8.45
CA GLU A 464 -39.45 26.72 8.80
C GLU A 464 -38.74 26.82 10.16
N ILE A 465 -37.64 27.56 10.18
CA ILE A 465 -36.78 27.77 11.34
C ILE A 465 -36.93 29.22 11.80
N GLU A 466 -37.25 29.42 13.07
CA GLU A 466 -37.19 30.74 13.69
C GLU A 466 -35.74 31.14 13.94
N VAL A 467 -35.33 32.29 13.40
CA VAL A 467 -33.93 32.73 13.47
C VAL A 467 -33.72 33.66 14.64
N ASP A 468 -32.94 33.22 15.60
CA ASP A 468 -32.34 34.05 16.63
C ASP A 468 -30.80 33.96 16.50
N LEU A 469 -30.17 35.02 16.00
CA LEU A 469 -28.72 35.06 15.76
C LEU A 469 -27.88 34.96 17.04
N ALA A 470 -28.46 35.14 18.21
CA ALA A 470 -27.77 35.01 19.49
C ALA A 470 -27.82 33.57 20.06
N GLN A 471 -28.58 32.70 19.42
CA GLN A 471 -28.81 31.35 19.93
C GLN A 471 -27.68 30.39 19.51
N GLY A 472 -27.24 29.55 20.45
CA GLY A 472 -26.31 28.46 20.21
C GLY A 472 -26.90 27.35 19.32
N VAL A 473 -26.16 26.30 19.07
CA VAL A 473 -26.60 25.13 18.25
C VAL A 473 -27.81 24.48 18.91
N ASN A 474 -28.90 24.36 18.15
CA ASN A 474 -30.14 23.73 18.57
C ASN A 474 -30.86 23.17 17.34
N GLU A 475 -31.29 21.93 17.38
CA GLU A 475 -31.97 21.28 16.25
C GLU A 475 -33.27 21.97 15.81
N GLU A 476 -33.97 22.69 16.69
CA GLU A 476 -35.22 23.35 16.37
C GLU A 476 -35.04 24.73 15.78
N THR A 477 -34.10 25.52 16.33
CA THR A 477 -33.98 26.95 16.03
C THR A 477 -32.66 27.35 15.37
N ASN A 478 -31.61 26.51 15.51
CA ASN A 478 -30.32 26.73 14.88
C ASN A 478 -29.65 25.40 14.55
N PRO A 479 -30.24 24.59 13.63
CA PRO A 479 -29.75 23.27 13.29
C PRO A 479 -28.40 23.32 12.60
N VAL A 480 -27.65 22.25 12.76
CA VAL A 480 -26.43 21.99 12.01
C VAL A 480 -26.77 21.72 10.54
N LEU A 481 -26.04 22.35 9.64
CA LEU A 481 -26.24 22.20 8.21
C LEU A 481 -25.50 20.99 7.65
N ARG A 482 -26.08 20.43 6.58
CA ARG A 482 -25.48 19.32 5.81
C ARG A 482 -25.11 19.82 4.40
N SER A 483 -24.23 19.07 3.74
CA SER A 483 -23.88 19.37 2.36
C SER A 483 -25.13 19.35 1.47
N ASN A 484 -25.25 20.34 0.59
CA ASN A 484 -26.39 20.59 -0.30
C ASN A 484 -27.68 21.04 0.39
N ASP A 485 -27.67 21.38 1.69
CA ASP A 485 -28.81 22.07 2.30
C ASP A 485 -29.08 23.40 1.59
N VAL A 486 -30.35 23.77 1.50
CA VAL A 486 -30.78 25.02 0.92
C VAL A 486 -31.51 25.86 1.96
N ILE A 487 -31.00 27.07 2.23
CA ILE A 487 -31.61 28.04 3.11
C ILE A 487 -32.32 29.08 2.24
N VAL A 488 -33.65 29.17 2.42
CA VAL A 488 -34.46 30.12 1.67
C VAL A 488 -34.90 31.28 2.59
N VAL A 489 -34.42 32.47 2.29
CA VAL A 489 -34.76 33.68 3.04
C VAL A 489 -35.88 34.44 2.32
N LYS A 490 -37.06 34.48 2.96
CA LYS A 490 -38.27 35.11 2.41
C LYS A 490 -38.22 36.64 2.49
N ARG A 491 -39.03 37.31 1.66
CA ARG A 491 -39.28 38.77 1.74
C ARG A 491 -40.15 39.13 2.95
N SER A 492 -39.97 40.34 3.46
CA SER A 492 -40.73 40.83 4.62
C SER A 492 -42.16 41.27 4.30
N ASN A 493 -42.55 41.50 3.03
CA ASN A 493 -43.89 41.91 2.62
C ASN A 493 -44.69 40.76 2.02
N VAL A 494 -45.97 40.66 2.46
CA VAL A 494 -46.92 39.58 2.24
C VAL A 494 -47.42 39.43 0.77
N ALA A 495 -47.06 40.32 -0.15
CA ALA A 495 -47.53 40.26 -1.53
C ALA A 495 -46.54 39.54 -2.44
N SER A 496 -46.97 38.41 -2.98
CA SER A 496 -46.38 37.63 -4.09
C SER A 496 -45.23 36.63 -3.72
N VAL A 497 -45.51 35.77 -2.80
CA VAL A 497 -44.57 34.67 -2.43
C VAL A 497 -44.50 33.57 -3.50
N THR A 498 -45.54 33.36 -4.30
CA THR A 498 -45.63 32.21 -5.23
C THR A 498 -44.81 32.40 -6.51
N ASP A 499 -44.75 33.57 -7.10
CA ASP A 499 -44.01 33.76 -8.36
C ASP A 499 -42.50 33.97 -8.13
N GLY A 500 -42.13 34.62 -7.01
CA GLY A 500 -40.73 34.80 -6.63
C GLY A 500 -40.04 33.47 -6.26
N LEU A 501 -40.74 32.56 -5.62
CA LEU A 501 -40.19 31.29 -5.21
C LEU A 501 -39.92 30.34 -6.41
N ARG A 502 -40.79 30.33 -7.42
CA ARG A 502 -40.58 29.60 -8.67
C ARG A 502 -39.32 30.07 -9.41
N GLN A 503 -39.06 31.38 -9.41
CA GLN A 503 -37.90 31.94 -10.11
C GLN A 503 -36.58 31.69 -9.35
N ILE A 504 -36.64 31.66 -8.00
CA ILE A 504 -35.48 31.43 -7.15
C ILE A 504 -35.13 29.94 -7.10
N LEU A 505 -36.12 29.03 -7.16
CA LEU A 505 -35.91 27.58 -7.11
C LEU A 505 -35.60 26.96 -8.48
N SER A 506 -35.71 27.70 -9.58
CA SER A 506 -35.34 27.20 -10.92
C SER A 506 -33.88 26.68 -11.00
N PRO A 507 -32.87 27.29 -10.37
CA PRO A 507 -31.51 26.72 -10.35
C PRO A 507 -31.41 25.47 -9.51
N LEU A 508 -32.28 25.26 -8.50
CA LEU A 508 -32.28 24.04 -7.67
C LEU A 508 -32.73 22.81 -8.43
N ASN A 509 -33.58 22.97 -9.45
CA ASN A 509 -33.98 21.90 -10.36
C ASN A 509 -32.77 21.32 -11.15
N ALA A 510 -31.77 22.17 -11.38
CA ALA A 510 -30.50 21.75 -12.00
C ALA A 510 -29.55 21.04 -11.02
N ILE A 511 -29.64 21.35 -9.73
CA ILE A 511 -28.78 20.76 -8.69
C ILE A 511 -29.31 19.42 -8.21
N PHE A 512 -30.63 19.30 -8.01
CA PHE A 512 -31.25 18.10 -7.46
C PHE A 512 -31.83 17.13 -8.49
N GLY A 513 -31.98 17.53 -9.76
CA GLY A 513 -32.50 16.69 -10.83
C GLY A 513 -33.92 16.12 -10.60
N VAL A 514 -34.62 16.62 -9.60
CA VAL A 514 -35.91 16.08 -9.15
C VAL A 514 -37.06 16.73 -9.93
N ARG A 515 -37.59 16.02 -10.92
CA ARG A 515 -38.87 16.35 -11.53
C ARG A 515 -39.96 16.20 -10.46
N GLY A 516 -40.61 17.29 -10.10
CA GLY A 516 -41.67 17.29 -9.09
C GLY A 516 -41.35 18.06 -7.81
N PHE A 517 -40.10 18.49 -7.62
CA PHE A 517 -39.74 19.33 -6.46
C PHE A 517 -40.59 20.60 -6.35
N LEU A 518 -40.87 21.24 -7.49
CA LEU A 518 -41.68 22.48 -7.53
C LEU A 518 -43.15 22.21 -7.20
N ASP A 519 -43.74 21.08 -7.62
CA ASP A 519 -45.14 20.76 -7.35
C ASP A 519 -45.40 20.37 -5.87
N TRP A 520 -44.35 19.97 -5.14
CA TRP A 520 -44.47 19.66 -3.71
C TRP A 520 -44.26 20.91 -2.83
N VAL A 521 -43.44 21.87 -3.27
CA VAL A 521 -43.12 23.09 -2.49
C VAL A 521 -44.21 24.16 -2.65
N PHE A 522 -45.03 24.12 -3.72
CA PHE A 522 -46.14 25.02 -4.02
C PHE A 522 -47.47 24.29 -3.91
#